data_fb144325ce49b1c35f2e94004066b0ef
#
_entry.id   fb144325ce49b1c35f2e94004066b0ef
#
_cell.length_a   1.000
_cell.length_b   1.000
_cell.length_c   1.000
_cell.angle_alpha   90.00
_cell.angle_beta   90.00
_cell.angle_gamma   90.00
#
_symmetry.space_group_name_H-M   'P 1'
#
loop_
_entity.id
_entity.type
_entity.pdbx_description
1 polymer ?
#
loop_
_entity_poly.entity_id
_entity_poly.type
_entity_poly.pdbx_seq_one_letter_code
_entity_poly.pdbx_strand_id
1 'polypeptide(L)'
;MGKKNESVKIACENRKARHDYFIHETYEAGLELVGTEVKSLRAGKANLRDSYAYIKNGEIFLDHMHISPYEQGNQFNHDPLRVRRLLMHKAEILKLFGKTREKGMTLVPLKVYFKRGRAKLELALTSGKHNYDKRQSLKAKDAKREMEQALKDRQRG
;
A
#
# COMPACT_ATOMS: atom_id res chain seq x y z
N MET A 1 27.45 14.13 0.33
CA MET A 1 27.03 14.45 -1.03
C MET A 1 26.73 13.26 -1.89
N GLY A 2 26.87 12.06 -1.36
CA GLY A 2 26.45 10.85 -2.05
C GLY A 2 24.97 10.84 -2.41
N LYS A 3 24.18 11.66 -1.76
CA LYS A 3 22.74 11.79 -2.04
C LYS A 3 22.46 12.30 -3.45
N LYS A 4 23.35 13.06 -4.05
CA LYS A 4 23.18 13.59 -5.41
C LYS A 4 23.23 12.50 -6.47
N ASN A 5 23.88 11.36 -6.16
CA ASN A 5 24.04 10.25 -7.08
C ASN A 5 22.87 9.26 -6.99
N GLU A 6 21.99 9.43 -6.02
CA GLU A 6 20.79 8.63 -5.90
C GLU A 6 19.62 9.32 -6.59
N SER A 7 19.74 9.46 -7.92
CA SER A 7 18.64 10.04 -8.68
C SER A 7 17.44 9.10 -8.60
N VAL A 8 16.36 9.61 -8.03
CA VAL A 8 15.09 8.93 -7.94
C VAL A 8 14.19 9.48 -9.02
N LYS A 9 13.74 8.59 -9.90
CA LYS A 9 12.81 8.97 -10.96
C LYS A 9 11.43 8.45 -10.60
N ILE A 10 10.51 9.34 -10.32
CA ILE A 10 9.13 8.98 -9.97
C ILE A 10 8.40 8.50 -11.22
N ALA A 11 7.87 7.29 -11.18
CA ALA A 11 7.11 6.70 -12.27
C ALA A 11 5.61 7.02 -12.16
N CYS A 12 5.06 6.96 -10.96
CA CYS A 12 3.68 7.37 -10.71
C CYS A 12 3.48 7.70 -9.24
N GLU A 13 2.47 8.53 -8.97
CA GLU A 13 2.12 8.95 -7.62
C GLU A 13 0.64 8.70 -7.36
N ASN A 14 0.32 8.44 -6.09
CA ASN A 14 -1.05 8.27 -5.63
C ASN A 14 -1.46 9.53 -4.85
N ARG A 15 -1.80 10.58 -5.56
CA ARG A 15 -2.17 11.85 -4.95
C ARG A 15 -3.44 11.76 -4.12
N LYS A 16 -4.38 10.94 -4.58
CA LYS A 16 -5.64 10.72 -3.87
C LYS A 16 -5.44 10.10 -2.50
N ALA A 17 -4.45 9.24 -2.35
CA ALA A 17 -4.17 8.60 -1.06
C ALA A 17 -3.83 9.61 0.02
N ARG A 18 -3.02 10.62 -0.31
CA ARG A 18 -2.66 11.65 0.67
C ARG A 18 -3.84 12.52 1.08
N HIS A 19 -4.83 12.63 0.19
CA HIS A 19 -6.06 13.37 0.47
C HIS A 19 -7.05 12.53 1.29
N ASP A 20 -7.16 11.24 0.99
CA ASP A 20 -8.19 10.37 1.56
C ASP A 20 -7.76 9.67 2.87
N TYR A 21 -6.46 9.58 3.13
CA TYR A 21 -5.93 8.81 4.25
C TYR A 21 -5.03 9.62 5.16
N PHE A 22 -5.07 9.30 6.46
CA PHE A 22 -4.05 9.71 7.40
C PHE A 22 -2.86 8.77 7.25
N ILE A 23 -1.68 9.32 7.01
CA ILE A 23 -0.46 8.55 6.86
C ILE A 23 0.25 8.48 8.20
N HIS A 24 0.38 7.28 8.76
CA HIS A 24 1.01 7.07 10.07
C HIS A 24 2.49 6.77 9.97
N GLU A 25 2.86 5.89 9.05
CA GLU A 25 4.25 5.48 8.83
C GLU A 25 4.44 5.19 7.35
N THR A 26 5.68 5.33 6.87
CA THR A 26 6.02 4.98 5.49
C THR A 26 7.20 4.03 5.47
N TYR A 27 7.23 3.16 4.46
CA TYR A 27 8.27 2.16 4.26
C TYR A 27 8.65 2.11 2.79
N GLU A 28 9.92 1.83 2.51
CA GLU A 28 10.35 1.57 1.15
C GLU A 28 10.30 0.06 0.91
N ALA A 29 9.64 -0.34 -0.17
CA ALA A 29 9.56 -1.73 -0.59
C ALA A 29 10.08 -1.86 -2.02
N GLY A 30 10.65 -3.02 -2.35
CA GLY A 30 10.92 -3.36 -3.73
C GLY A 30 9.63 -3.82 -4.40
N LEU A 31 9.53 -3.64 -5.70
CA LEU A 31 8.37 -4.05 -6.47
C LEU A 31 8.81 -5.10 -7.49
N GLU A 32 8.31 -6.32 -7.35
CA GLU A 32 8.65 -7.41 -8.25
C GLU A 32 7.84 -7.30 -9.54
N LEU A 33 8.52 -7.08 -10.65
CA LEU A 33 7.90 -6.83 -11.94
C LEU A 33 8.48 -7.74 -13.02
N VAL A 34 7.67 -8.02 -14.04
CA VAL A 34 8.15 -8.66 -15.27
C VAL A 34 8.60 -7.58 -16.26
N GLY A 35 9.32 -7.98 -17.33
CA GLY A 35 9.95 -7.04 -18.24
C GLY A 35 9.01 -6.02 -18.89
N THR A 36 7.83 -6.46 -19.34
CA THR A 36 6.86 -5.56 -19.97
C THR A 36 6.27 -4.56 -18.98
N GLU A 37 6.15 -4.96 -17.72
CA GLU A 37 5.71 -4.05 -16.65
C GLU A 37 6.74 -2.97 -16.39
N VAL A 38 8.01 -3.31 -16.35
CA VAL A 38 9.09 -2.35 -16.15
C VAL A 38 9.10 -1.31 -17.28
N LYS A 39 8.94 -1.77 -18.50
CA LYS A 39 8.94 -0.89 -19.69
C LYS A 39 7.74 0.08 -19.67
N SER A 40 6.57 -0.41 -19.37
CA SER A 40 5.37 0.44 -19.25
C SER A 40 5.51 1.42 -18.09
N LEU A 41 6.03 0.97 -16.97
CA LEU A 41 6.24 1.82 -15.79
C LEU A 41 7.24 2.95 -16.11
N ARG A 42 8.32 2.64 -16.82
CA ARG A 42 9.30 3.66 -17.26
C ARG A 42 8.68 4.68 -18.20
N ALA A 43 7.69 4.27 -18.98
CA ALA A 43 6.96 5.17 -19.88
C ALA A 43 5.86 5.96 -19.14
N GLY A 44 5.74 5.79 -17.82
CA GLY A 44 4.72 6.47 -17.03
C GLY A 44 3.32 5.94 -17.22
N LYS A 45 3.17 4.73 -17.74
CA LYS A 45 1.87 4.13 -18.03
C LYS A 45 1.42 3.19 -16.91
N ALA A 46 1.29 3.73 -15.71
CA ALA A 46 0.86 2.99 -14.54
C ALA A 46 0.00 3.90 -13.65
N ASN A 47 -0.86 3.29 -12.87
CA ASN A 47 -1.78 4.00 -12.00
C ASN A 47 -1.92 3.25 -10.68
N LEU A 48 -1.77 3.98 -9.58
CA LEU A 48 -1.92 3.45 -8.23
C LEU A 48 -3.30 3.68 -7.63
N ARG A 49 -4.20 4.26 -8.39
CA ARG A 49 -5.53 4.58 -7.89
C ARG A 49 -6.25 3.32 -7.41
N ASP A 50 -6.79 3.38 -6.20
CA ASP A 50 -7.51 2.28 -5.54
C ASP A 50 -6.65 1.05 -5.25
N SER A 51 -5.33 1.16 -5.38
CA SER A 51 -4.43 0.07 -5.03
C SER A 51 -4.20 0.00 -3.53
N TYR A 52 -3.92 -1.20 -3.05
CA TYR A 52 -3.65 -1.45 -1.64
C TYR A 52 -2.74 -2.67 -1.49
N ALA A 53 -2.09 -2.78 -0.35
CA ALA A 53 -1.25 -3.93 -0.07
C ALA A 53 -1.86 -4.76 1.06
N TYR A 54 -1.56 -6.04 1.05
CA TYR A 54 -1.97 -6.97 2.10
C TYR A 54 -0.88 -8.01 2.36
N ILE A 55 -0.93 -8.60 3.53
CA ILE A 55 0.04 -9.60 3.93
C ILE A 55 -0.66 -10.97 4.02
N LYS A 56 -0.06 -11.96 3.36
CA LYS A 56 -0.58 -13.32 3.35
C LYS A 56 0.60 -14.30 3.42
N ASN A 57 0.54 -15.23 4.35
CA ASN A 57 1.57 -16.25 4.52
C ASN A 57 2.99 -15.68 4.67
N GLY A 58 3.13 -14.59 5.40
CA GLY A 58 4.43 -13.96 5.64
C GLY A 58 4.99 -13.18 4.47
N GLU A 59 4.23 -13.01 3.41
CA GLU A 59 4.61 -12.22 2.24
C GLU A 59 3.64 -11.07 2.06
N ILE A 60 4.11 -9.99 1.42
CA ILE A 60 3.31 -8.80 1.19
C ILE A 60 3.07 -8.60 -0.30
N PHE A 61 1.82 -8.32 -0.66
CA PHE A 61 1.36 -8.20 -2.04
C PHE A 61 0.67 -6.87 -2.28
N LEU A 62 0.81 -6.38 -3.51
CA LEU A 62 0.12 -5.17 -3.98
C LEU A 62 -0.96 -5.56 -4.97
N ASP A 63 -2.18 -5.13 -4.71
CA ASP A 63 -3.34 -5.42 -5.57
C ASP A 63 -3.91 -4.13 -6.16
N HIS A 64 -4.62 -4.25 -7.25
CA HIS A 64 -5.28 -3.14 -7.96
C HIS A 64 -4.35 -2.07 -8.51
N MET A 65 -3.06 -2.32 -8.61
CA MET A 65 -2.18 -1.44 -9.35
C MET A 65 -2.29 -1.75 -10.85
N HIS A 66 -2.68 -0.77 -11.63
CA HIS A 66 -2.78 -0.91 -13.07
C HIS A 66 -1.45 -0.55 -13.73
N ILE A 67 -0.91 -1.45 -14.51
CA ILE A 67 0.24 -1.19 -15.39
C ILE A 67 -0.21 -1.54 -16.80
N SER A 68 -0.27 -0.53 -17.67
CA SER A 68 -0.75 -0.72 -19.04
C SER A 68 0.08 -1.75 -19.80
N PRO A 69 -0.53 -2.53 -20.70
CA PRO A 69 0.25 -3.41 -21.56
C PRO A 69 1.29 -2.61 -22.35
N TYR A 70 2.45 -3.19 -22.55
CA TYR A 70 3.50 -2.58 -23.34
C TYR A 70 3.21 -2.86 -24.81
N GLU A 71 3.06 -1.82 -25.62
CA GLU A 71 2.62 -1.95 -27.02
C GLU A 71 3.49 -2.88 -27.85
N GLN A 72 4.81 -2.89 -27.61
CA GLN A 72 5.73 -3.77 -28.31
C GLN A 72 5.85 -5.16 -27.68
N GLY A 73 5.09 -5.45 -26.63
CA GLY A 73 5.17 -6.74 -25.94
C GLY A 73 4.36 -7.85 -26.59
N ASN A 74 3.43 -7.50 -27.46
CA ASN A 74 2.58 -8.45 -28.17
C ASN A 74 1.90 -9.49 -27.26
N GLN A 75 1.98 -10.76 -27.62
CA GLN A 75 1.37 -11.88 -26.89
C GLN A 75 2.05 -12.19 -25.56
N PHE A 76 3.24 -11.68 -25.34
CA PHE A 76 4.00 -11.90 -24.10
C PHE A 76 3.78 -10.82 -23.06
N ASN A 77 2.71 -10.07 -23.21
CA ASN A 77 2.39 -9.00 -22.28
C ASN A 77 1.83 -9.55 -20.96
N HIS A 78 1.90 -8.69 -19.94
CA HIS A 78 1.38 -8.99 -18.62
C HIS A 78 -0.10 -8.64 -18.50
N ASP A 79 -0.77 -9.21 -17.49
CA ASP A 79 -2.09 -8.77 -17.08
C ASP A 79 -1.96 -7.40 -16.43
N PRO A 80 -2.70 -6.36 -16.89
CA PRO A 80 -2.59 -5.03 -16.32
C PRO A 80 -2.85 -4.93 -14.82
N LEU A 81 -3.70 -5.79 -14.28
CA LEU A 81 -4.07 -5.80 -12.87
C LEU A 81 -3.48 -6.99 -12.10
N ARG A 82 -2.41 -7.57 -12.60
CA ARG A 82 -1.73 -8.68 -11.93
C ARG A 82 -1.36 -8.31 -10.50
N VAL A 83 -1.64 -9.20 -9.55
CA VAL A 83 -1.18 -9.02 -8.17
C VAL A 83 0.33 -9.11 -8.17
N ARG A 84 1.00 -8.14 -7.56
CA ARG A 84 2.46 -8.06 -7.54
C ARG A 84 2.98 -8.20 -6.13
N ARG A 85 4.11 -8.88 -6.02
CA ARG A 85 4.75 -9.07 -4.73
C ARG A 85 5.62 -7.87 -4.40
N LEU A 86 5.55 -7.42 -3.16
CA LEU A 86 6.45 -6.40 -2.64
C LEU A 86 7.61 -7.09 -1.93
N LEU A 87 8.79 -6.51 -2.06
CA LEU A 87 10.01 -7.07 -1.45
C LEU A 87 10.39 -6.22 -0.24
N MET A 88 10.22 -6.80 0.92
CA MET A 88 10.54 -6.16 2.21
C MET A 88 11.22 -7.17 3.12
N HIS A 89 11.93 -6.68 4.11
CA HIS A 89 12.53 -7.55 5.13
C HIS A 89 11.43 -8.22 5.95
N LYS A 90 11.68 -9.48 6.35
CA LYS A 90 10.70 -10.23 7.13
C LYS A 90 10.32 -9.52 8.42
N ALA A 91 11.27 -8.87 9.07
CA ALA A 91 11.00 -8.13 10.30
C ALA A 91 10.01 -6.99 10.07
N GLU A 92 10.13 -6.29 8.93
CA GLU A 92 9.19 -5.23 8.55
C GLU A 92 7.81 -5.78 8.25
N ILE A 93 7.74 -6.90 7.53
CA ILE A 93 6.47 -7.55 7.19
C ILE A 93 5.74 -7.99 8.45
N LEU A 94 6.45 -8.60 9.41
CA LEU A 94 5.87 -9.01 10.68
C LEU A 94 5.33 -7.82 11.47
N LYS A 95 6.10 -6.75 11.53
CA LYS A 95 5.70 -5.52 12.21
C LYS A 95 4.43 -4.95 11.58
N LEU A 96 4.39 -4.87 10.25
CA LEU A 96 3.22 -4.38 9.52
C LEU A 96 2.02 -5.30 9.67
N PHE A 97 2.23 -6.61 9.70
CA PHE A 97 1.17 -7.57 9.92
C PHE A 97 0.45 -7.30 11.24
N GLY A 98 1.23 -7.08 12.30
CA GLY A 98 0.66 -6.73 13.60
C GLY A 98 -0.14 -5.43 13.57
N LYS A 99 0.40 -4.41 12.91
CA LYS A 99 -0.24 -3.09 12.85
C LYS A 99 -1.50 -3.07 12.00
N THR A 100 -1.52 -3.84 10.90
CA THR A 100 -2.70 -3.89 10.02
C THR A 100 -3.85 -4.70 10.60
N ARG A 101 -3.61 -5.43 11.67
CA ARG A 101 -4.69 -6.13 12.39
C ARG A 101 -5.54 -5.15 13.20
N GLU A 102 -5.05 -3.96 13.46
CA GLU A 102 -5.83 -2.93 14.12
C GLU A 102 -6.93 -2.44 13.17
N LYS A 103 -8.11 -2.20 13.76
CA LYS A 103 -9.29 -1.81 13.01
C LYS A 103 -9.07 -0.48 12.27
N GLY A 104 -9.43 -0.47 11.01
CA GLY A 104 -9.32 0.73 10.17
C GLY A 104 -7.96 1.00 9.58
N MET A 105 -6.97 0.14 9.83
CA MET A 105 -5.63 0.30 9.29
C MET A 105 -5.49 -0.41 7.95
N THR A 106 -4.86 0.26 7.00
CA THR A 106 -4.68 -0.23 5.62
C THR A 106 -3.29 0.15 5.13
N LEU A 107 -2.75 -0.66 4.24
CA LEU A 107 -1.49 -0.37 3.56
C LEU A 107 -1.80 0.16 2.16
N VAL A 108 -1.34 1.36 1.86
CA VAL A 108 -1.61 2.04 0.60
C VAL A 108 -0.30 2.51 -0.01
N PRO A 109 -0.06 2.26 -1.31
CA PRO A 109 1.13 2.79 -1.98
C PRO A 109 0.95 4.27 -2.25
N LEU A 110 2.00 5.06 -1.99
CA LEU A 110 1.99 6.50 -2.23
C LEU A 110 2.63 6.88 -3.55
N LYS A 111 3.68 6.18 -3.93
CA LYS A 111 4.37 6.42 -5.20
C LYS A 111 5.24 5.22 -5.57
N VAL A 112 5.50 5.10 -6.86
CA VAL A 112 6.46 4.15 -7.40
C VAL A 112 7.56 4.95 -8.09
N TYR A 113 8.78 4.57 -7.87
CA TYR A 113 9.94 5.27 -8.40
C TYR A 113 11.06 4.28 -8.74
N PHE A 114 11.96 4.73 -9.60
CA PHE A 114 13.16 3.96 -9.90
C PHE A 114 14.34 4.55 -9.12
N LYS A 115 15.02 3.69 -8.43
CA LYS A 115 16.20 4.04 -7.65
C LYS A 115 17.29 3.04 -8.01
N ARG A 116 18.40 3.53 -8.56
CA ARG A 116 19.49 2.68 -9.04
C ARG A 116 19.00 1.62 -10.04
N GLY A 117 18.08 2.00 -10.92
CA GLY A 117 17.52 1.11 -11.93
C GLY A 117 16.50 0.10 -11.45
N ARG A 118 16.18 0.10 -10.18
CA ARG A 118 15.21 -0.83 -9.59
C ARG A 118 13.90 -0.12 -9.23
N ALA A 119 12.79 -0.79 -9.48
CA ALA A 119 11.49 -0.27 -9.10
C ALA A 119 11.31 -0.38 -7.59
N LYS A 120 11.04 0.75 -6.96
CA LYS A 120 10.76 0.86 -5.53
C LYS A 120 9.40 1.50 -5.33
N LEU A 121 8.82 1.26 -4.18
CA LEU A 121 7.50 1.76 -3.85
C LEU A 121 7.52 2.31 -2.42
N GLU A 122 6.94 3.49 -2.25
CA GLU A 122 6.72 4.03 -0.92
C GLU A 122 5.37 3.52 -0.43
N LEU A 123 5.40 2.67 0.58
CA LEU A 123 4.23 2.07 1.17
C LEU A 123 3.87 2.78 2.47
N ALA A 124 2.61 3.13 2.63
CA ALA A 124 2.14 3.84 3.82
C ALA A 124 1.18 2.98 4.64
N LEU A 125 1.39 3.01 5.96
CA LEU A 125 0.40 2.52 6.91
C LEU A 125 -0.57 3.66 7.17
N THR A 126 -1.85 3.44 6.86
CA THR A 126 -2.84 4.51 6.80
C THR A 126 -4.14 4.16 7.50
N SER A 127 -4.91 5.19 7.80
CA SER A 127 -6.32 5.07 8.17
C SER A 127 -7.13 6.09 7.36
N GLY A 128 -8.39 5.78 7.07
CA GLY A 128 -9.21 6.60 6.19
C GLY A 128 -9.71 7.89 6.84
N LYS A 129 -9.54 9.02 6.16
CA LYS A 129 -10.01 10.32 6.63
C LYS A 129 -11.52 10.49 6.53
N HIS A 130 -12.06 10.21 5.35
CA HIS A 130 -13.49 10.44 5.11
C HIS A 130 -14.37 9.52 5.93
N ASN A 131 -14.03 8.26 5.97
CA ASN A 131 -14.75 7.30 6.79
C ASN A 131 -14.51 7.55 8.28
N TYR A 132 -13.35 8.09 8.63
CA TYR A 132 -13.04 8.44 10.00
C TYR A 132 -13.98 9.53 10.53
N ASP A 133 -14.21 10.58 9.72
CA ASP A 133 -15.01 11.72 10.15
C ASP A 133 -16.51 11.41 10.23
N LYS A 134 -17.03 10.50 9.39
CA LYS A 134 -18.46 10.22 9.32
C LYS A 134 -18.84 8.83 9.81
N ARG A 135 -18.16 7.80 9.31
CA ARG A 135 -18.51 6.40 9.61
C ARG A 135 -17.66 5.78 10.69
N GLN A 136 -16.36 6.02 10.65
CA GLN A 136 -15.45 5.41 11.62
C GLN A 136 -15.54 6.07 12.99
N SER A 137 -15.86 7.34 13.03
CA SER A 137 -16.13 8.04 14.27
C SER A 137 -17.32 7.38 14.98
N LEU A 138 -18.39 7.04 14.24
CA LEU A 138 -19.52 6.32 14.78
C LEU A 138 -19.18 4.89 15.18
N LYS A 139 -18.44 4.18 14.32
CA LYS A 139 -17.98 2.82 14.63
C LYS A 139 -17.05 2.78 15.84
N ALA A 140 -16.17 3.75 15.98
CA ALA A 140 -15.29 3.84 17.11
C ALA A 140 -16.08 4.09 18.40
N LYS A 141 -17.12 4.93 18.35
CA LYS A 141 -18.01 5.15 19.48
C LYS A 141 -18.77 3.89 19.85
N ASP A 142 -19.28 3.18 18.85
CA ASP A 142 -20.02 1.93 19.06
C ASP A 142 -19.11 0.85 19.64
N ALA A 143 -17.91 0.70 19.10
CA ALA A 143 -16.92 -0.25 19.62
C ALA A 143 -16.57 0.08 21.08
N LYS A 144 -16.40 1.35 21.40
CA LYS A 144 -16.13 1.79 22.76
C LYS A 144 -17.29 1.48 23.68
N ARG A 145 -18.52 1.72 23.24
CA ARG A 145 -19.72 1.39 24.01
C ARG A 145 -19.83 -0.12 24.26
N GLU A 146 -19.57 -0.92 23.23
CA GLU A 146 -19.57 -2.38 23.35
C GLU A 146 -18.53 -2.86 24.34
N MET A 147 -17.33 -2.30 24.30
CA MET A 147 -16.27 -2.62 25.24
C MET A 147 -16.63 -2.23 26.67
N GLU A 148 -17.21 -1.05 26.85
CA GLU A 148 -17.67 -0.59 28.16
C GLU A 148 -18.77 -1.50 28.70
N GLN A 149 -19.71 -1.90 27.85
CA GLN A 149 -20.77 -2.80 28.22
C GLN A 149 -20.24 -4.18 28.62
N ALA A 150 -19.31 -4.72 27.84
CA ALA A 150 -18.66 -6.00 28.15
C ALA A 150 -17.93 -5.96 29.50
N LEU A 151 -17.25 -4.85 29.79
CA LEU A 151 -16.58 -4.67 31.07
C LEU A 151 -17.58 -4.60 32.23
N LYS A 152 -18.71 -3.89 32.06
CA LYS A 152 -19.77 -3.84 33.06
C LYS A 152 -20.38 -5.21 33.32
N ASP A 153 -20.62 -5.97 32.26
CA ASP A 153 -21.17 -7.31 32.37
C ASP A 153 -20.21 -8.25 33.12
N ARG A 154 -18.91 -8.13 32.89
CA ARG A 154 -17.90 -8.89 33.63
C ARG A 154 -17.88 -8.52 35.11
N GLN A 155 -18.06 -7.24 35.43
CA GLN A 155 -18.08 -6.78 36.81
C GLN A 155 -19.36 -7.24 37.57
N ARG A 156 -20.43 -7.45 36.84
CA ARG A 156 -21.70 -7.96 37.43
C ARG A 156 -21.68 -9.47 37.61
N GLY A 157 -20.88 -10.16 36.80
CA GLY A 157 -20.76 -11.60 36.86
C GLY A 157 -19.73 -12.04 37.86
#